data_130e41207f7e1277fbcd96076f6c4cce
#
_entry.id   130e41207f7e1277fbcd96076f6c4cce
#
_cell.length_a   1.000
_cell.length_b   1.000
_cell.length_c   1.000
_cell.angle_alpha   90.00
_cell.angle_beta   90.00
_cell.angle_gamma   90.00
#
_symmetry.space_group_name_H-M   'P 1'
#
loop_
_entity.id
_entity.type
_entity.pdbx_description
1 polymer ?
#
loop_
_entity_poly.entity_id
_entity_poly.type
_entity_poly.pdbx_seq_one_letter_code
_entity_poly.pdbx_strand_id
1 'polypeptide(L)'
;MLTYVPPEQRPAPPTYERPWLLLLLAFVWLWPGVFAHDLWQDEPLVYAVIRQAAEGGQWWLPQDGGALFWDVPPLYMWLSLLFLKLFGHLPPYEAVRMVNALLAAVSLAAMGGAGRMLLGRRNGRTAVLVLIGCPGLLMMSHFIGGQIVTLCGLSLSFYALAMARQKTVKAIVLTLLGWTVLSLSGSLLPLLGVMLTTALLLLDSHWHNKRFWLTLLAAAGLTLPLLFVWPLVLNGLSHEAFLQWWRYHALAPFGGFARLDFGFSAAYYLKNLLWFAFPAWPLALWTLYRQRRLPRQGWNSLCLIWLAVFGLVLAASPQHMEDNLMLLLPPLVLAAAAQADQLRRGAAAFFNWFGIMTFGSLALFVWLGFFAMNFGWPAKLAERAAYFSPYYQRDIDYFPVIVAVLFTPVWLLAITRKYVRGRQAVTNWAAGLTLCWSLILTLFLPWLDAAKSYRPVVRRLEAELPADACVSAQHPVVRHAWQEYSRYPLGENCRFIATLRHEAVPDAAELASANRPREKHEAFVLWQR
;
A
#
# COMPACT_ATOMS: atom_id res chain seq x y z
N MET A 1 31.29 -10.89 -36.31
CA MET A 1 32.34 -10.77 -35.28
C MET A 1 31.89 -9.79 -34.21
N LEU A 2 31.65 -10.22 -32.98
CA LEU A 2 31.39 -9.35 -31.82
C LEU A 2 32.75 -8.90 -31.30
N THR A 3 33.17 -7.69 -31.66
CA THR A 3 34.39 -7.07 -31.10
C THR A 3 34.18 -6.83 -29.61
N TYR A 4 34.99 -7.48 -28.80
CA TYR A 4 35.04 -7.22 -27.35
C TYR A 4 35.55 -5.79 -27.13
N VAL A 5 34.70 -4.92 -26.58
CA VAL A 5 35.09 -3.57 -26.14
C VAL A 5 35.36 -3.63 -24.65
N PRO A 6 36.58 -3.35 -24.16
CA PRO A 6 36.91 -3.32 -22.74
C PRO A 6 35.98 -2.37 -21.97
N PRO A 7 35.71 -2.63 -20.67
CA PRO A 7 34.79 -1.81 -19.86
C PRO A 7 35.12 -0.33 -19.82
N GLU A 8 36.40 0.01 -19.90
CA GLU A 8 36.93 1.39 -19.86
C GLU A 8 36.67 2.18 -21.16
N GLN A 9 36.43 1.50 -22.29
CA GLN A 9 36.16 2.14 -23.60
C GLN A 9 34.68 2.17 -23.95
N ARG A 10 33.79 1.70 -23.05
CA ARG A 10 32.37 1.78 -23.31
C ARG A 10 31.89 3.24 -23.19
N PRO A 11 31.22 3.80 -24.20
CA PRO A 11 30.68 5.14 -24.11
C PRO A 11 29.76 5.24 -22.89
N ALA A 12 29.82 6.35 -22.19
CA ALA A 12 28.93 6.62 -21.06
C ALA A 12 27.47 6.38 -21.49
N PRO A 13 26.67 5.68 -20.69
CA PRO A 13 25.28 5.45 -21.05
C PRO A 13 24.59 6.78 -21.31
N PRO A 14 23.77 6.88 -22.36
CA PRO A 14 23.06 8.10 -22.71
C PRO A 14 22.22 8.59 -21.52
N THR A 15 22.02 9.90 -21.41
CA THR A 15 21.37 10.57 -20.27
C THR A 15 20.01 9.97 -19.88
N TYR A 16 19.24 9.45 -20.86
CA TYR A 16 17.96 8.77 -20.63
C TYR A 16 18.10 7.38 -19.97
N GLU A 17 19.29 6.80 -19.92
CA GLU A 17 19.56 5.54 -19.21
C GLU A 17 20.02 5.76 -17.75
N ARG A 18 20.16 7.00 -17.32
CA ARG A 18 20.58 7.33 -15.97
C ARG A 18 19.47 7.01 -14.96
N PRO A 19 19.82 6.49 -13.77
CA PRO A 19 18.84 6.08 -12.75
C PRO A 19 18.05 7.24 -12.15
N TRP A 20 18.54 8.48 -12.27
CA TRP A 20 17.92 9.65 -11.64
C TRP A 20 16.49 9.93 -12.11
N LEU A 21 16.15 9.64 -13.39
CA LEU A 21 14.77 9.77 -13.88
C LEU A 21 13.83 8.79 -13.21
N LEU A 22 14.30 7.55 -12.96
CA LEU A 22 13.52 6.57 -12.22
C LEU A 22 13.38 6.97 -10.75
N LEU A 23 14.44 7.47 -10.14
CA LEU A 23 14.41 7.97 -8.76
C LEU A 23 13.47 9.16 -8.63
N LEU A 24 13.48 10.08 -9.58
CA LEU A 24 12.56 11.21 -9.63
C LEU A 24 11.09 10.72 -9.75
N LEU A 25 10.82 9.78 -10.65
CA LEU A 25 9.48 9.22 -10.81
C LEU A 25 9.01 8.52 -9.53
N ALA A 26 9.88 7.70 -8.90
CA ALA A 26 9.56 7.04 -7.65
C ALA A 26 9.32 8.05 -6.51
N PHE A 27 10.12 9.11 -6.45
CA PHE A 27 9.92 10.19 -5.49
C PHE A 27 8.57 10.89 -5.70
N VAL A 28 8.27 11.30 -6.93
CA VAL A 28 6.99 11.93 -7.27
C VAL A 28 5.81 10.99 -7.04
N TRP A 29 6.00 9.68 -7.16
CA TRP A 29 4.96 8.71 -6.87
C TRP A 29 4.74 8.52 -5.36
N LEU A 30 5.79 8.57 -4.54
CA LEU A 30 5.72 8.28 -3.10
C LEU A 30 5.09 9.40 -2.27
N TRP A 31 5.31 10.67 -2.64
CA TRP A 31 4.98 11.79 -1.76
C TRP A 31 3.56 12.33 -1.83
N PRO A 32 2.86 12.37 -2.98
CA PRO A 32 1.48 12.81 -3.01
C PRO A 32 0.59 11.89 -2.16
N GLY A 33 -0.18 12.48 -1.24
CA GLY A 33 -1.02 11.73 -0.30
C GLY A 33 -0.37 11.41 1.04
N VAL A 34 0.90 11.76 1.26
CA VAL A 34 1.51 11.69 2.60
C VAL A 34 1.11 12.90 3.43
N PHE A 35 1.07 14.08 2.79
CA PHE A 35 0.84 15.35 3.45
C PHE A 35 -0.49 15.99 3.07
N ALA A 36 -0.92 16.92 3.91
CA ALA A 36 -1.98 17.89 3.67
C ALA A 36 -3.40 17.33 3.53
N HIS A 37 -3.67 16.09 3.96
CA HIS A 37 -5.05 15.59 3.99
C HIS A 37 -5.43 14.95 5.33
N ASP A 38 -6.72 14.99 5.62
CA ASP A 38 -7.33 14.40 6.81
C ASP A 38 -7.26 12.86 6.80
N LEU A 39 -7.70 12.25 7.87
CA LEU A 39 -7.87 10.80 7.96
C LEU A 39 -9.13 10.37 7.19
N TRP A 40 -8.99 9.41 6.29
CA TRP A 40 -10.07 8.90 5.45
C TRP A 40 -10.39 7.44 5.75
N GLN A 41 -11.63 7.03 5.53
CA GLN A 41 -12.10 5.65 5.64
C GLN A 41 -11.69 4.99 6.98
N ASP A 42 -10.86 3.96 6.95
CA ASP A 42 -10.43 3.19 8.11
C ASP A 42 -9.18 3.75 8.81
N GLU A 43 -8.54 4.79 8.22
CA GLU A 43 -7.35 5.42 8.82
C GLU A 43 -7.58 5.92 10.26
N PRO A 44 -8.76 6.51 10.62
CA PRO A 44 -9.01 6.95 11.99
C PRO A 44 -8.88 5.85 13.04
N LEU A 45 -9.32 4.61 12.73
CA LEU A 45 -9.23 3.48 13.64
C LEU A 45 -7.78 3.03 13.85
N VAL A 46 -7.05 2.85 12.76
CA VAL A 46 -5.63 2.45 12.80
C VAL A 46 -4.79 3.52 13.49
N TYR A 47 -5.03 4.79 13.15
CA TYR A 47 -4.33 5.93 13.75
C TYR A 47 -4.62 6.08 15.25
N ALA A 48 -5.86 5.84 15.69
CA ALA A 48 -6.24 5.94 17.09
C ALA A 48 -5.48 4.93 17.98
N VAL A 49 -5.30 3.69 17.49
CA VAL A 49 -4.49 2.67 18.19
C VAL A 49 -3.04 3.16 18.36
N ILE A 50 -2.45 3.73 17.29
CA ILE A 50 -1.08 4.25 17.32
C ILE A 50 -0.98 5.43 18.28
N ARG A 51 -1.95 6.36 18.26
CA ARG A 51 -2.00 7.50 19.17
C ARG A 51 -2.14 7.06 20.63
N GLN A 52 -3.04 6.13 20.92
CA GLN A 52 -3.20 5.58 22.26
C GLN A 52 -1.90 4.92 22.76
N ALA A 53 -1.19 4.19 21.90
CA ALA A 53 0.10 3.60 22.25
C ALA A 53 1.17 4.68 22.50
N ALA A 54 1.13 5.81 21.79
CA ALA A 54 2.04 6.94 21.99
C ALA A 54 1.79 7.67 23.32
N GLU A 55 0.52 7.84 23.69
CA GLU A 55 0.10 8.51 24.92
C GLU A 55 0.22 7.61 26.15
N GLY A 56 -0.17 6.32 26.02
CA GLY A 56 -0.24 5.36 27.13
C GLY A 56 1.01 4.52 27.36
N GLY A 57 2.02 4.61 26.49
CA GLY A 57 3.26 3.85 26.62
C GLY A 57 3.16 2.34 26.37
N GLN A 58 2.01 1.81 25.97
CA GLN A 58 1.78 0.39 25.71
C GLN A 58 2.03 0.03 24.23
N TRP A 59 3.24 0.14 23.80
CA TRP A 59 3.64 -0.05 22.39
C TRP A 59 3.82 -1.52 21.95
N TRP A 60 3.57 -2.48 22.86
CA TRP A 60 3.60 -3.91 22.57
C TRP A 60 2.25 -4.52 22.25
N LEU A 61 1.16 -3.93 22.75
CA LEU A 61 -0.21 -4.40 22.59
C LEU A 61 -1.01 -3.38 21.78
N PRO A 62 -1.48 -3.74 20.58
CA PRO A 62 -2.38 -2.88 19.83
C PRO A 62 -3.76 -2.90 20.48
N GLN A 63 -4.16 -1.80 21.11
CA GLN A 63 -5.43 -1.66 21.83
C GLN A 63 -6.18 -0.40 21.40
N ASP A 64 -7.49 -0.52 21.38
CA ASP A 64 -8.43 0.58 21.24
C ASP A 64 -9.44 0.57 22.38
N GLY A 65 -9.33 1.53 23.31
CA GLY A 65 -10.22 1.61 24.46
C GLY A 65 -10.21 0.35 25.36
N GLY A 66 -9.07 -0.37 25.43
CA GLY A 66 -8.92 -1.60 26.17
C GLY A 66 -9.20 -2.88 25.37
N ALA A 67 -9.82 -2.79 24.19
CA ALA A 67 -10.01 -3.92 23.28
C ALA A 67 -8.79 -4.14 22.38
N LEU A 68 -8.43 -5.38 22.12
CA LEU A 68 -7.30 -5.71 21.23
C LEU A 68 -7.69 -5.46 19.76
N PHE A 69 -6.79 -4.81 19.02
CA PHE A 69 -7.01 -4.44 17.62
C PHE A 69 -5.86 -4.97 16.73
N TRP A 70 -6.06 -6.13 16.11
CA TRP A 70 -5.01 -6.87 15.41
C TRP A 70 -4.67 -6.37 14.00
N ASP A 71 -5.42 -5.39 13.46
CA ASP A 71 -5.16 -4.82 12.13
C ASP A 71 -3.97 -3.87 12.10
N VAL A 72 -3.38 -3.56 13.27
CA VAL A 72 -2.13 -2.81 13.41
C VAL A 72 -0.99 -3.77 13.70
N PRO A 73 -0.17 -4.13 12.70
CA PRO A 73 0.98 -5.01 12.91
C PRO A 73 2.02 -4.40 13.86
N PRO A 74 2.72 -5.22 14.66
CA PRO A 74 3.72 -4.72 15.61
C PRO A 74 4.78 -3.83 14.98
N LEU A 75 5.36 -4.23 13.85
CA LEU A 75 6.39 -3.43 13.18
C LEU A 75 5.84 -2.08 12.69
N TYR A 76 4.60 -2.07 12.18
CA TYR A 76 3.96 -0.84 11.73
C TYR A 76 3.77 0.14 12.90
N MET A 77 3.28 -0.37 14.03
CA MET A 77 3.09 0.42 15.25
C MET A 77 4.42 1.00 15.74
N TRP A 78 5.47 0.18 15.85
CA TRP A 78 6.78 0.64 16.34
C TRP A 78 7.42 1.69 15.42
N LEU A 79 7.34 1.49 14.11
CA LEU A 79 7.84 2.49 13.15
C LEU A 79 7.03 3.77 13.24
N SER A 80 5.70 3.68 13.39
CA SER A 80 4.82 4.84 13.55
C SER A 80 5.17 5.65 14.81
N LEU A 81 5.37 4.99 15.95
CA LEU A 81 5.80 5.63 17.20
C LEU A 81 7.18 6.29 17.05
N LEU A 82 8.11 5.63 16.36
CA LEU A 82 9.42 6.22 16.05
C LEU A 82 9.28 7.48 15.20
N PHE A 83 8.43 7.45 14.16
CA PHE A 83 8.24 8.58 13.26
C PHE A 83 7.51 9.74 13.95
N LEU A 84 6.52 9.47 14.80
CA LEU A 84 5.88 10.48 15.65
C LEU A 84 6.92 11.21 16.53
N LYS A 85 7.88 10.47 17.07
CA LYS A 85 8.96 11.07 17.89
C LYS A 85 9.97 11.86 17.04
N LEU A 86 10.35 11.35 15.85
CA LEU A 86 11.34 11.99 14.98
C LEU A 86 10.78 13.24 14.29
N PHE A 87 9.50 13.23 13.92
CA PHE A 87 8.83 14.27 13.15
C PHE A 87 7.74 14.96 13.94
N GLY A 88 7.95 15.16 15.25
CA GLY A 88 6.97 15.79 16.15
C GLY A 88 6.56 17.23 15.81
N HIS A 89 7.20 17.84 14.80
CA HIS A 89 6.83 19.15 14.26
C HIS A 89 5.77 19.06 13.13
N LEU A 90 5.51 17.87 12.60
CA LEU A 90 4.46 17.63 11.60
C LEU A 90 3.14 17.24 12.28
N PRO A 91 2.00 17.38 11.58
CA PRO A 91 0.77 16.76 12.01
C PRO A 91 0.97 15.26 12.26
N PRO A 92 0.52 14.72 13.39
CA PRO A 92 0.88 13.35 13.79
C PRO A 92 0.52 12.28 12.76
N TYR A 93 -0.66 12.38 12.12
CA TYR A 93 -1.07 11.42 11.08
C TYR A 93 -0.21 11.49 9.82
N GLU A 94 0.39 12.64 9.48
CA GLU A 94 1.33 12.77 8.37
C GLU A 94 2.65 12.04 8.70
N ALA A 95 3.15 12.18 9.93
CA ALA A 95 4.32 11.44 10.38
C ALA A 95 4.09 9.91 10.29
N VAL A 96 2.89 9.43 10.64
CA VAL A 96 2.53 8.01 10.49
C VAL A 96 2.49 7.58 9.02
N ARG A 97 1.93 8.39 8.11
CA ARG A 97 1.91 8.08 6.66
C ARG A 97 3.31 8.01 6.04
N MET A 98 4.28 8.75 6.57
CA MET A 98 5.67 8.63 6.12
C MET A 98 6.23 7.20 6.29
N VAL A 99 5.72 6.41 7.23
CA VAL A 99 6.07 4.99 7.38
C VAL A 99 5.67 4.19 6.15
N ASN A 100 4.47 4.45 5.60
CA ASN A 100 4.00 3.81 4.38
C ASN A 100 4.90 4.16 3.19
N ALA A 101 5.27 5.44 3.03
CA ALA A 101 6.18 5.88 1.99
C ALA A 101 7.57 5.23 2.13
N LEU A 102 8.11 5.11 3.36
CA LEU A 102 9.39 4.43 3.62
C LEU A 102 9.32 2.95 3.21
N LEU A 103 8.31 2.21 3.69
CA LEU A 103 8.17 0.78 3.42
C LEU A 103 7.91 0.51 1.92
N ALA A 104 7.15 1.38 1.25
CA ALA A 104 6.97 1.35 -0.20
C ALA A 104 8.30 1.59 -0.94
N ALA A 105 9.10 2.59 -0.51
CA ALA A 105 10.41 2.86 -1.10
C ALA A 105 11.37 1.66 -0.94
N VAL A 106 11.38 1.01 0.23
CA VAL A 106 12.16 -0.22 0.46
C VAL A 106 11.68 -1.35 -0.45
N SER A 107 10.36 -1.51 -0.63
CA SER A 107 9.78 -2.52 -1.53
C SER A 107 10.20 -2.29 -2.98
N LEU A 108 10.12 -1.04 -3.47
CA LEU A 108 10.58 -0.66 -4.81
C LEU A 108 12.08 -0.94 -5.00
N ALA A 109 12.90 -0.58 -4.02
CA ALA A 109 14.35 -0.81 -4.05
C ALA A 109 14.69 -2.31 -4.03
N ALA A 110 14.01 -3.11 -3.20
CA ALA A 110 14.19 -4.55 -3.12
C ALA A 110 13.81 -5.23 -4.44
N MET A 111 12.67 -4.90 -5.03
CA MET A 111 12.23 -5.44 -6.32
C MET A 111 13.16 -5.02 -7.47
N GLY A 112 13.61 -3.77 -7.48
CA GLY A 112 14.64 -3.30 -8.42
C GLY A 112 15.96 -4.06 -8.28
N GLY A 113 16.37 -4.33 -7.03
CA GLY A 113 17.54 -5.14 -6.67
C GLY A 113 17.42 -6.60 -7.14
N ALA A 114 16.28 -7.24 -6.89
CA ALA A 114 15.97 -8.60 -7.34
C ALA A 114 16.00 -8.71 -8.87
N GLY A 115 15.34 -7.79 -9.56
CA GLY A 115 15.35 -7.72 -11.02
C GLY A 115 16.76 -7.50 -11.58
N ARG A 116 17.58 -6.66 -10.93
CA ARG A 116 18.98 -6.45 -11.31
C ARG A 116 19.83 -7.71 -11.17
N MET A 117 19.61 -8.47 -10.09
CA MET A 117 20.38 -9.70 -9.80
C MET A 117 20.03 -10.84 -10.78
N LEU A 118 18.74 -11.02 -11.05
CA LEU A 118 18.26 -12.15 -11.85
C LEU A 118 18.25 -11.87 -13.37
N LEU A 119 17.97 -10.61 -13.75
CA LEU A 119 17.70 -10.21 -15.13
C LEU A 119 18.61 -9.10 -15.67
N GLY A 120 19.48 -8.54 -14.82
CA GLY A 120 20.40 -7.46 -15.18
C GLY A 120 19.85 -6.05 -14.89
N ARG A 121 20.74 -5.04 -14.94
CA ARG A 121 20.46 -3.64 -14.51
C ARG A 121 19.22 -3.02 -15.18
N ARG A 122 19.07 -3.28 -16.47
CA ARG A 122 17.99 -2.71 -17.28
C ARG A 122 16.62 -3.22 -16.83
N ASN A 123 16.50 -4.54 -16.65
CA ASN A 123 15.28 -5.18 -16.23
C ASN A 123 14.95 -4.91 -14.76
N GLY A 124 15.96 -4.70 -13.90
CA GLY A 124 15.73 -4.21 -12.53
C GLY A 124 15.00 -2.86 -12.50
N ARG A 125 15.38 -1.91 -13.37
CA ARG A 125 14.64 -0.64 -13.49
C ARG A 125 13.22 -0.84 -14.04
N THR A 126 13.05 -1.77 -14.98
CA THR A 126 11.73 -2.10 -15.51
C THR A 126 10.84 -2.73 -14.43
N ALA A 127 11.38 -3.55 -13.53
CA ALA A 127 10.63 -4.11 -12.41
C ALA A 127 10.08 -3.00 -11.48
N VAL A 128 10.89 -1.98 -11.16
CA VAL A 128 10.41 -0.82 -10.39
C VAL A 128 9.27 -0.09 -11.11
N LEU A 129 9.41 0.15 -12.42
CA LEU A 129 8.37 0.82 -13.21
C LEU A 129 7.08 -0.02 -13.29
N VAL A 130 7.18 -1.33 -13.43
CA VAL A 130 6.01 -2.23 -13.40
C VAL A 130 5.32 -2.16 -12.05
N LEU A 131 6.07 -2.17 -10.95
CA LEU A 131 5.52 -2.13 -9.60
C LEU A 131 4.83 -0.78 -9.32
N ILE A 132 5.46 0.35 -9.66
CA ILE A 132 4.84 1.69 -9.61
C ILE A 132 3.55 1.72 -10.45
N GLY A 133 3.55 1.02 -11.59
CA GLY A 133 2.41 0.96 -12.49
C GLY A 133 1.22 0.16 -11.99
N CYS A 134 1.31 -0.57 -10.87
CA CYS A 134 0.21 -1.38 -10.32
C CYS A 134 -0.75 -0.51 -9.48
N PRO A 135 -2.01 -0.30 -9.91
CA PRO A 135 -2.93 0.59 -9.19
C PRO A 135 -3.26 0.12 -7.77
N GLY A 136 -3.32 -1.20 -7.53
CA GLY A 136 -3.57 -1.76 -6.20
C GLY A 136 -2.55 -1.35 -5.15
N LEU A 137 -1.34 -0.92 -5.57
CA LEU A 137 -0.31 -0.46 -4.65
C LEU A 137 -0.54 0.97 -4.14
N LEU A 138 -1.34 1.78 -4.85
CA LEU A 138 -1.56 3.18 -4.48
C LEU A 138 -2.15 3.32 -3.07
N MET A 139 -3.24 2.59 -2.78
CA MET A 139 -3.92 2.72 -1.49
C MET A 139 -3.01 2.32 -0.32
N MET A 140 -2.44 1.12 -0.36
CA MET A 140 -1.60 0.62 0.74
C MET A 140 -0.29 1.38 0.92
N SER A 141 0.17 2.13 -0.09
CA SER A 141 1.41 2.90 -0.01
C SER A 141 1.21 4.32 0.52
N HIS A 142 0.00 4.86 0.49
CA HIS A 142 -0.26 6.27 0.79
C HIS A 142 -1.22 6.49 1.95
N PHE A 143 -2.02 5.48 2.33
CA PHE A 143 -2.93 5.57 3.47
C PHE A 143 -2.38 4.83 4.69
N ILE A 144 -2.80 5.27 5.88
CA ILE A 144 -2.42 4.64 7.15
C ILE A 144 -2.98 3.22 7.18
N GLY A 145 -2.09 2.23 7.18
CA GLY A 145 -2.46 0.81 7.21
C GLY A 145 -1.23 -0.09 7.23
N GLY A 146 -1.35 -1.21 7.94
CA GLY A 146 -0.23 -2.12 8.17
C GLY A 146 0.12 -3.06 7.01
N GLN A 147 -0.69 -3.12 5.95
CA GLN A 147 -0.53 -4.06 4.82
C GLN A 147 0.80 -3.88 4.09
N ILE A 148 1.31 -2.66 4.03
CA ILE A 148 2.59 -2.33 3.39
C ILE A 148 3.79 -3.05 4.04
N VAL A 149 3.71 -3.41 5.34
CA VAL A 149 4.73 -4.19 6.04
C VAL A 149 4.91 -5.55 5.37
N THR A 150 3.80 -6.21 5.06
CA THR A 150 3.82 -7.51 4.36
C THR A 150 4.47 -7.40 2.99
N LEU A 151 4.10 -6.40 2.18
CA LEU A 151 4.71 -6.20 0.87
C LEU A 151 6.21 -5.93 0.98
N CYS A 152 6.65 -5.15 1.97
CA CYS A 152 8.06 -4.88 2.24
C CYS A 152 8.81 -6.17 2.56
N GLY A 153 8.30 -6.99 3.47
CA GLY A 153 8.89 -8.27 3.84
C GLY A 153 8.95 -9.26 2.68
N LEU A 154 7.89 -9.37 1.86
CA LEU A 154 7.87 -10.18 0.65
C LEU A 154 8.93 -9.73 -0.37
N SER A 155 9.03 -8.43 -0.61
CA SER A 155 9.98 -7.84 -1.56
C SER A 155 11.43 -8.06 -1.11
N LEU A 156 11.72 -7.89 0.19
CA LEU A 156 13.03 -8.19 0.78
C LEU A 156 13.38 -9.66 0.69
N SER A 157 12.43 -10.55 1.01
CA SER A 157 12.61 -12.01 0.93
C SER A 157 12.84 -12.47 -0.51
N PHE A 158 12.11 -11.91 -1.46
CA PHE A 158 12.30 -12.17 -2.88
C PHE A 158 13.69 -11.73 -3.37
N TYR A 159 14.15 -10.56 -2.91
CA TYR A 159 15.50 -10.07 -3.21
C TYR A 159 16.58 -10.92 -2.54
N ALA A 160 16.36 -11.39 -1.32
CA ALA A 160 17.26 -12.30 -0.62
C ALA A 160 17.46 -13.61 -1.42
N LEU A 161 16.37 -14.22 -1.88
CA LEU A 161 16.41 -15.41 -2.74
C LEU A 161 17.18 -15.13 -4.04
N ALA A 162 16.95 -13.99 -4.68
CA ALA A 162 17.68 -13.60 -5.89
C ALA A 162 19.21 -13.49 -5.63
N MET A 163 19.63 -13.09 -4.44
CA MET A 163 21.05 -12.97 -4.05
C MET A 163 21.69 -14.26 -3.58
N ALA A 164 20.91 -15.21 -3.03
CA ALA A 164 21.41 -16.36 -2.28
C ALA A 164 22.39 -17.25 -3.06
N ARG A 165 22.31 -17.27 -4.39
CA ARG A 165 23.24 -18.03 -5.25
C ARG A 165 24.60 -17.35 -5.46
N GLN A 166 24.70 -16.04 -5.25
CA GLN A 166 25.89 -15.25 -5.65
C GLN A 166 26.55 -14.54 -4.47
N LYS A 167 25.79 -14.06 -3.51
CA LYS A 167 26.28 -13.18 -2.42
C LYS A 167 25.75 -13.65 -1.07
N THR A 168 26.40 -14.66 -0.49
CA THR A 168 25.97 -15.34 0.74
C THR A 168 25.67 -14.38 1.89
N VAL A 169 26.61 -13.52 2.29
CA VAL A 169 26.43 -12.61 3.45
C VAL A 169 25.26 -11.65 3.23
N LYS A 170 25.18 -11.00 2.05
CA LYS A 170 24.10 -10.08 1.76
C LYS A 170 22.74 -10.79 1.70
N ALA A 171 22.71 -12.02 1.19
CA ALA A 171 21.49 -12.82 1.17
C ALA A 171 21.05 -13.21 2.59
N ILE A 172 21.97 -13.58 3.48
CA ILE A 172 21.67 -13.87 4.89
C ILE A 172 21.05 -12.64 5.55
N VAL A 173 21.67 -11.46 5.43
CA VAL A 173 21.16 -10.21 6.01
C VAL A 173 19.77 -9.87 5.46
N LEU A 174 19.57 -9.99 4.15
CA LEU A 174 18.26 -9.70 3.53
C LEU A 174 17.20 -10.74 3.93
N THR A 175 17.55 -12.01 4.07
CA THR A 175 16.62 -13.04 4.57
C THR A 175 16.25 -12.74 6.02
N LEU A 176 17.23 -12.42 6.87
CA LEU A 176 17.01 -12.01 8.25
C LEU A 176 16.04 -10.83 8.33
N LEU A 177 16.29 -9.77 7.57
CA LEU A 177 15.41 -8.59 7.53
C LEU A 177 14.02 -8.94 6.98
N GLY A 178 13.95 -9.61 5.83
CA GLY A 178 12.67 -9.93 5.18
C GLY A 178 11.79 -10.84 6.04
N TRP A 179 12.36 -11.89 6.64
CA TRP A 179 11.61 -12.83 7.48
C TRP A 179 11.21 -12.20 8.82
N THR A 180 12.06 -11.37 9.42
CA THR A 180 11.70 -10.61 10.63
C THR A 180 10.58 -9.62 10.33
N VAL A 181 10.64 -8.89 9.21
CA VAL A 181 9.55 -8.00 8.78
C VAL A 181 8.25 -8.78 8.59
N LEU A 182 8.30 -9.96 7.95
CA LEU A 182 7.12 -10.81 7.77
C LEU A 182 6.57 -11.37 9.09
N SER A 183 7.44 -11.75 10.04
CA SER A 183 6.97 -12.24 11.35
C SER A 183 6.26 -11.16 12.17
N LEU A 184 6.61 -9.89 11.95
CA LEU A 184 6.03 -8.72 12.60
C LEU A 184 4.94 -8.03 11.76
N SER A 185 4.47 -8.67 10.68
CA SER A 185 3.41 -8.14 9.81
C SER A 185 1.98 -8.49 10.25
N GLY A 186 1.81 -9.00 11.48
CA GLY A 186 0.52 -9.36 12.07
C GLY A 186 0.13 -10.83 11.87
N SER A 187 0.38 -11.40 10.70
CA SER A 187 0.13 -12.81 10.37
C SER A 187 1.42 -13.53 9.98
N LEU A 188 1.58 -14.78 10.42
CA LEU A 188 2.70 -15.64 10.03
C LEU A 188 2.51 -16.29 8.64
N LEU A 189 1.33 -16.21 8.06
CA LEU A 189 1.01 -16.87 6.78
C LEU A 189 1.93 -16.43 5.63
N PRO A 190 2.21 -15.13 5.40
CA PRO A 190 3.14 -14.71 4.35
C PRO A 190 4.55 -15.25 4.57
N LEU A 191 5.02 -15.31 5.81
CA LEU A 191 6.31 -15.89 6.17
C LEU A 191 6.36 -17.38 5.85
N LEU A 192 5.35 -18.15 6.28
CA LEU A 192 5.26 -19.59 6.01
C LEU A 192 5.19 -19.86 4.49
N GLY A 193 4.47 -19.04 3.73
CA GLY A 193 4.44 -19.12 2.27
C GLY A 193 5.81 -18.89 1.63
N VAL A 194 6.58 -17.91 2.12
CA VAL A 194 7.97 -17.67 1.66
C VAL A 194 8.89 -18.83 2.05
N MET A 195 8.77 -19.37 3.27
CA MET A 195 9.54 -20.52 3.72
C MET A 195 9.23 -21.76 2.88
N LEU A 196 7.95 -22.03 2.60
CA LEU A 196 7.52 -23.12 1.72
C LEU A 196 8.05 -22.94 0.29
N THR A 197 7.94 -21.72 -0.26
CA THR A 197 8.52 -21.39 -1.57
C THR A 197 10.01 -21.69 -1.60
N THR A 198 10.72 -21.27 -0.55
CA THR A 198 12.17 -21.49 -0.40
C THR A 198 12.50 -22.98 -0.35
N ALA A 199 11.74 -23.76 0.41
CA ALA A 199 11.91 -25.22 0.50
C ALA A 199 11.65 -25.91 -0.85
N LEU A 200 10.61 -25.51 -1.58
CA LEU A 200 10.29 -26.06 -2.89
C LEU A 200 11.36 -25.71 -3.96
N LEU A 201 12.00 -24.54 -3.83
CA LEU A 201 13.13 -24.18 -4.71
C LEU A 201 14.31 -25.15 -4.59
N LEU A 202 14.51 -25.78 -3.43
CA LEU A 202 15.57 -26.77 -3.24
C LEU A 202 15.37 -28.02 -4.08
N LEU A 203 14.16 -28.29 -4.56
CA LEU A 203 13.85 -29.41 -5.46
C LEU A 203 14.18 -29.09 -6.93
N ASP A 204 14.39 -27.83 -7.28
CA ASP A 204 14.74 -27.42 -8.64
C ASP A 204 16.27 -27.48 -8.85
N SER A 205 16.70 -28.17 -9.91
CA SER A 205 18.12 -28.34 -10.25
C SER A 205 18.86 -27.01 -10.44
N HIS A 206 18.19 -25.95 -10.89
CA HIS A 206 18.79 -24.62 -11.05
C HIS A 206 19.18 -23.97 -9.71
N TRP A 207 18.50 -24.36 -8.64
CA TRP A 207 18.72 -23.87 -7.27
C TRP A 207 19.52 -24.84 -6.43
N HIS A 208 19.82 -26.04 -6.93
CA HIS A 208 20.58 -27.07 -6.23
C HIS A 208 22.09 -26.73 -6.18
N ASN A 209 22.45 -25.75 -5.34
CA ASN A 209 23.81 -25.27 -5.16
C ASN A 209 24.18 -25.27 -3.66
N LYS A 210 25.36 -25.82 -3.34
CA LYS A 210 25.89 -25.86 -1.96
C LYS A 210 25.89 -24.49 -1.28
N ARG A 211 26.21 -23.42 -2.03
CA ARG A 211 26.16 -22.04 -1.48
C ARG A 211 24.74 -21.62 -1.11
N PHE A 212 23.76 -21.94 -1.93
CA PHE A 212 22.36 -21.65 -1.68
C PHE A 212 21.88 -22.33 -0.40
N TRP A 213 22.17 -23.63 -0.25
CA TRP A 213 21.86 -24.39 0.94
C TRP A 213 22.49 -23.81 2.21
N LEU A 214 23.81 -23.55 2.19
CA LEU A 214 24.51 -22.97 3.33
C LEU A 214 23.98 -21.57 3.69
N THR A 215 23.64 -20.75 2.67
CA THR A 215 23.05 -19.44 2.89
C THR A 215 21.71 -19.55 3.58
N LEU A 216 20.85 -20.48 3.14
CA LEU A 216 19.53 -20.68 3.73
C LEU A 216 19.60 -21.26 5.16
N LEU A 217 20.47 -22.26 5.39
CA LEU A 217 20.66 -22.83 6.72
C LEU A 217 21.17 -21.77 7.72
N ALA A 218 22.17 -20.97 7.31
CA ALA A 218 22.68 -19.89 8.13
C ALA A 218 21.61 -18.81 8.38
N ALA A 219 20.86 -18.42 7.35
CA ALA A 219 19.80 -17.44 7.48
C ALA A 219 18.66 -17.96 8.37
N ALA A 220 18.24 -19.22 8.18
CA ALA A 220 17.20 -19.83 9.01
C ALA A 220 17.65 -19.93 10.48
N GLY A 221 18.88 -20.40 10.73
CA GLY A 221 19.42 -20.50 12.09
C GLY A 221 19.47 -19.17 12.83
N LEU A 222 19.79 -18.07 12.14
CA LEU A 222 19.81 -16.73 12.72
C LEU A 222 18.40 -16.12 12.86
N THR A 223 17.48 -16.45 11.95
CA THR A 223 16.14 -15.83 11.92
C THR A 223 15.16 -16.55 12.84
N LEU A 224 15.21 -17.88 12.91
CA LEU A 224 14.25 -18.67 13.71
C LEU A 224 14.11 -18.19 15.16
N PRO A 225 15.18 -17.90 15.91
CA PRO A 225 15.04 -17.36 17.27
C PRO A 225 14.29 -16.02 17.30
N LEU A 226 14.52 -15.15 16.32
CA LEU A 226 13.87 -13.82 16.25
C LEU A 226 12.37 -13.92 15.95
N LEU A 227 11.93 -14.97 15.24
CA LEU A 227 10.50 -15.17 14.93
C LEU A 227 9.67 -15.43 16.18
N PHE A 228 10.29 -15.98 17.23
CA PHE A 228 9.61 -16.26 18.49
C PHE A 228 9.62 -15.07 19.47
N VAL A 229 10.40 -14.02 19.20
CA VAL A 229 10.51 -12.87 20.12
C VAL A 229 9.14 -12.22 20.33
N TRP A 230 8.43 -11.90 19.26
CA TRP A 230 7.11 -11.27 19.38
C TRP A 230 6.06 -12.15 20.09
N PRO A 231 5.84 -13.41 19.70
CA PRO A 231 4.91 -14.29 20.41
C PRO A 231 5.28 -14.49 21.89
N LEU A 232 6.55 -14.61 22.21
CA LEU A 232 7.02 -14.77 23.60
C LEU A 232 6.79 -13.51 24.43
N VAL A 233 7.11 -12.33 23.88
CA VAL A 233 6.85 -11.05 24.54
C VAL A 233 5.35 -10.84 24.73
N LEU A 234 4.54 -11.12 23.73
CA LEU A 234 3.08 -11.04 23.80
C LEU A 234 2.53 -11.94 24.90
N ASN A 235 3.00 -13.17 24.96
CA ASN A 235 2.59 -14.13 26.02
C ASN A 235 3.04 -13.68 27.42
N GLY A 236 4.20 -13.06 27.53
CA GLY A 236 4.71 -12.50 28.79
C GLY A 236 3.96 -11.27 29.28
N LEU A 237 3.44 -10.46 28.36
CA LEU A 237 2.65 -9.24 28.68
C LEU A 237 1.19 -9.59 28.99
N SER A 238 0.58 -10.44 28.18
CA SER A 238 -0.80 -10.88 28.32
C SER A 238 -0.97 -12.26 27.66
N HIS A 239 -1.11 -13.28 28.50
CA HIS A 239 -1.40 -14.65 28.04
C HIS A 239 -2.71 -14.72 27.25
N GLU A 240 -3.72 -13.96 27.65
CA GLU A 240 -5.01 -13.89 26.96
C GLU A 240 -4.86 -13.28 25.55
N ALA A 241 -4.13 -12.18 25.40
CA ALA A 241 -3.84 -11.56 24.11
C ALA A 241 -3.06 -12.52 23.20
N PHE A 242 -2.05 -13.24 23.74
CA PHE A 242 -1.33 -14.27 23.00
C PHE A 242 -2.27 -15.37 22.53
N LEU A 243 -3.14 -15.90 23.41
CA LEU A 243 -4.09 -16.96 23.03
C LEU A 243 -5.09 -16.48 21.97
N GLN A 244 -5.57 -15.23 22.07
CA GLN A 244 -6.47 -14.65 21.08
C GLN A 244 -5.77 -14.55 19.71
N TRP A 245 -4.56 -13.98 19.68
CA TRP A 245 -3.76 -13.90 18.45
C TRP A 245 -3.48 -15.29 17.88
N TRP A 246 -2.98 -16.21 18.69
CA TRP A 246 -2.64 -17.57 18.28
C TRP A 246 -3.81 -18.35 17.72
N ARG A 247 -5.00 -18.19 18.33
CA ARG A 247 -6.21 -18.92 17.93
C ARG A 247 -6.89 -18.36 16.71
N TYR A 248 -6.85 -17.01 16.51
CA TYR A 248 -7.73 -16.37 15.53
C TYR A 248 -7.00 -15.49 14.50
N HIS A 249 -5.75 -15.06 14.75
CA HIS A 249 -5.09 -14.07 13.90
C HIS A 249 -3.72 -14.52 13.37
N ALA A 250 -3.04 -15.47 14.00
CA ALA A 250 -1.68 -15.86 13.65
C ALA A 250 -1.53 -16.36 12.21
N LEU A 251 -2.59 -16.90 11.59
CA LEU A 251 -2.63 -17.37 10.20
C LEU A 251 -3.69 -16.63 9.37
N ALA A 252 -4.03 -15.38 9.72
CA ALA A 252 -4.97 -14.59 8.93
C ALA A 252 -4.56 -14.54 7.44
N PRO A 253 -5.52 -14.70 6.51
CA PRO A 253 -6.97 -14.67 6.65
C PRO A 253 -7.65 -16.01 7.06
N PHE A 254 -6.90 -17.08 7.31
CA PHE A 254 -7.42 -18.41 7.65
C PHE A 254 -7.80 -18.56 9.14
N GLY A 255 -7.55 -17.54 9.96
CA GLY A 255 -7.71 -17.60 11.40
C GLY A 255 -6.38 -17.84 12.12
N GLY A 256 -6.30 -18.84 12.99
CA GLY A 256 -5.09 -19.16 13.74
C GLY A 256 -4.81 -20.66 13.81
N PHE A 257 -3.81 -21.05 14.61
CA PHE A 257 -3.38 -22.46 14.70
C PHE A 257 -4.41 -23.37 15.34
N ALA A 258 -5.28 -22.86 16.20
CA ALA A 258 -6.30 -23.67 16.85
C ALA A 258 -7.61 -23.76 16.05
N ARG A 259 -7.85 -22.82 15.15
CA ARG A 259 -9.03 -22.79 14.29
C ARG A 259 -8.65 -22.27 12.92
N LEU A 260 -8.68 -23.17 11.95
CA LEU A 260 -8.44 -22.88 10.54
C LEU A 260 -9.76 -22.93 9.78
N ASP A 261 -10.11 -21.83 9.15
CA ASP A 261 -11.26 -21.74 8.28
C ASP A 261 -10.77 -21.72 6.83
N PHE A 262 -11.41 -22.50 5.95
CA PHE A 262 -11.09 -22.57 4.52
C PHE A 262 -12.30 -22.16 3.70
N GLY A 263 -12.03 -21.49 2.57
CA GLY A 263 -13.04 -21.09 1.61
C GLY A 263 -12.57 -21.30 0.17
N PHE A 264 -13.36 -20.83 -0.79
CA PHE A 264 -12.96 -20.85 -2.20
C PHE A 264 -13.13 -19.44 -2.79
N SER A 265 -12.03 -18.74 -2.93
CA SER A 265 -11.98 -17.33 -3.34
C SER A 265 -11.27 -17.08 -4.67
N ALA A 266 -10.95 -18.13 -5.43
CA ALA A 266 -10.19 -18.02 -6.67
C ALA A 266 -10.81 -17.03 -7.67
N ALA A 267 -12.14 -17.09 -7.85
CA ALA A 267 -12.85 -16.20 -8.78
C ALA A 267 -12.76 -14.72 -8.34
N TYR A 268 -12.88 -14.45 -7.04
CA TYR A 268 -12.73 -13.12 -6.47
C TYR A 268 -11.34 -12.55 -6.76
N TYR A 269 -10.29 -13.31 -6.42
CA TYR A 269 -8.92 -12.85 -6.62
C TYR A 269 -8.55 -12.73 -8.09
N LEU A 270 -9.00 -13.62 -8.97
CA LEU A 270 -8.78 -13.50 -10.41
C LEU A 270 -9.45 -12.25 -10.99
N LYS A 271 -10.69 -11.93 -10.56
CA LYS A 271 -11.38 -10.72 -10.98
C LYS A 271 -10.63 -9.47 -10.55
N ASN A 272 -10.23 -9.41 -9.29
CA ASN A 272 -9.56 -8.23 -8.73
C ASN A 272 -8.11 -8.09 -9.20
N LEU A 273 -7.42 -9.19 -9.52
CA LEU A 273 -6.08 -9.17 -10.11
C LEU A 273 -6.03 -8.34 -11.41
N LEU A 274 -7.14 -8.31 -12.17
CA LEU A 274 -7.20 -7.61 -13.46
C LEU A 274 -6.87 -6.13 -13.34
N TRP A 275 -7.37 -5.46 -12.31
CA TRP A 275 -7.08 -4.04 -12.08
C TRP A 275 -5.93 -3.84 -11.10
N PHE A 276 -5.85 -4.64 -10.01
CA PHE A 276 -4.91 -4.49 -8.91
C PHE A 276 -3.45 -4.57 -9.39
N ALA A 277 -3.12 -5.59 -10.17
CA ALA A 277 -1.77 -5.86 -10.64
C ALA A 277 -1.55 -5.56 -12.14
N PHE A 278 -2.37 -4.72 -12.76
CA PHE A 278 -2.09 -4.25 -14.11
C PHE A 278 -0.98 -3.17 -14.08
N PRO A 279 0.06 -3.22 -14.93
CA PRO A 279 0.25 -4.08 -16.10
C PRO A 279 1.09 -5.34 -15.80
N ALA A 280 1.40 -5.65 -14.55
CA ALA A 280 2.28 -6.76 -14.20
C ALA A 280 1.72 -8.12 -14.69
N TRP A 281 0.44 -8.42 -14.42
CA TRP A 281 -0.13 -9.74 -14.74
C TRP A 281 -0.17 -10.05 -16.25
N PRO A 282 -0.63 -9.18 -17.17
CA PRO A 282 -0.65 -9.52 -18.58
C PRO A 282 0.76 -9.66 -19.18
N LEU A 283 1.70 -8.82 -18.75
CA LEU A 283 3.09 -8.90 -19.15
C LEU A 283 3.77 -10.17 -18.60
N ALA A 284 3.48 -10.54 -17.34
CA ALA A 284 3.98 -11.78 -16.76
C ALA A 284 3.42 -13.01 -17.46
N LEU A 285 2.11 -13.06 -17.71
CA LEU A 285 1.46 -14.15 -18.42
C LEU A 285 2.06 -14.35 -19.82
N TRP A 286 2.25 -13.25 -20.57
CA TRP A 286 2.90 -13.30 -21.87
C TRP A 286 4.35 -13.81 -21.79
N THR A 287 5.10 -13.34 -20.79
CA THR A 287 6.49 -13.79 -20.56
C THR A 287 6.56 -15.28 -20.22
N LEU A 288 5.73 -15.74 -19.28
CA LEU A 288 5.67 -17.15 -18.87
C LEU A 288 5.21 -18.07 -20.03
N TYR A 289 4.22 -17.62 -20.80
CA TYR A 289 3.78 -18.33 -22.01
C TYR A 289 4.91 -18.49 -23.04
N ARG A 290 5.69 -17.44 -23.27
CA ARG A 290 6.82 -17.46 -24.19
C ARG A 290 7.97 -18.31 -23.64
N GLN A 291 8.24 -18.24 -22.33
CA GLN A 291 9.30 -18.96 -21.66
C GLN A 291 9.12 -20.49 -21.70
N ARG A 292 7.89 -21.01 -21.86
CA ARG A 292 7.62 -22.44 -21.97
C ARG A 292 8.38 -23.13 -23.14
N ARG A 293 8.76 -22.34 -24.15
CA ARG A 293 9.49 -22.81 -25.35
C ARG A 293 11.01 -22.61 -25.24
N LEU A 294 11.49 -22.02 -24.15
CA LEU A 294 12.89 -21.71 -23.91
C LEU A 294 13.43 -22.58 -22.77
N PRO A 295 14.75 -22.79 -22.69
CA PRO A 295 15.35 -23.48 -21.56
C PRO A 295 14.91 -22.82 -20.22
N ARG A 296 14.59 -23.66 -19.24
CA ARG A 296 14.25 -23.18 -17.91
C ARG A 296 15.40 -22.36 -17.34
N GLN A 297 15.09 -21.26 -16.71
CA GLN A 297 16.04 -20.40 -16.02
C GLN A 297 15.62 -20.28 -14.54
N GLY A 298 16.57 -20.11 -13.63
CA GLY A 298 16.28 -20.10 -12.19
C GLY A 298 15.26 -19.03 -11.75
N TRP A 299 15.25 -17.86 -12.38
CA TRP A 299 14.26 -16.83 -12.10
C TRP A 299 12.82 -17.27 -12.43
N ASN A 300 12.66 -18.06 -13.49
CA ASN A 300 11.34 -18.56 -13.92
C ASN A 300 10.79 -19.58 -12.91
N SER A 301 11.64 -20.49 -12.44
CA SER A 301 11.27 -21.44 -11.37
C SER A 301 10.86 -20.72 -10.09
N LEU A 302 11.59 -19.68 -9.68
CA LEU A 302 11.24 -18.86 -8.53
C LEU A 302 9.85 -18.23 -8.71
N CYS A 303 9.58 -17.61 -9.87
CA CYS A 303 8.27 -17.00 -10.13
C CYS A 303 7.13 -18.04 -10.12
N LEU A 304 7.32 -19.19 -10.78
CA LEU A 304 6.27 -20.21 -10.88
C LEU A 304 5.97 -20.87 -9.54
N ILE A 305 6.99 -21.23 -8.75
CA ILE A 305 6.79 -21.84 -7.43
C ILE A 305 6.12 -20.84 -6.49
N TRP A 306 6.56 -19.59 -6.47
CA TRP A 306 5.94 -18.55 -5.65
C TRP A 306 4.48 -18.31 -6.04
N LEU A 307 4.18 -18.16 -7.34
CA LEU A 307 2.81 -18.01 -7.83
C LEU A 307 1.93 -19.20 -7.49
N ALA A 308 2.48 -20.44 -7.55
CA ALA A 308 1.75 -21.64 -7.18
C ALA A 308 1.42 -21.66 -5.68
N VAL A 309 2.41 -21.40 -4.80
CA VAL A 309 2.22 -21.39 -3.35
C VAL A 309 1.19 -20.32 -2.95
N PHE A 310 1.42 -19.07 -3.30
CA PHE A 310 0.53 -17.98 -2.90
C PHE A 310 -0.79 -17.95 -3.68
N GLY A 311 -0.80 -18.45 -4.91
CA GLY A 311 -2.04 -18.64 -5.68
C GLY A 311 -2.96 -19.67 -5.03
N LEU A 312 -2.42 -20.78 -4.52
CA LEU A 312 -3.18 -21.77 -3.76
C LEU A 312 -3.67 -21.21 -2.41
N VAL A 313 -2.82 -20.46 -1.71
CA VAL A 313 -3.20 -19.76 -0.47
C VAL A 313 -4.38 -18.83 -0.72
N LEU A 314 -4.33 -17.98 -1.75
CA LEU A 314 -5.43 -17.09 -2.07
C LEU A 314 -6.69 -17.84 -2.52
N ALA A 315 -6.54 -18.89 -3.32
CA ALA A 315 -7.68 -19.67 -3.78
C ALA A 315 -8.43 -20.36 -2.62
N ALA A 316 -7.71 -20.76 -1.57
CA ALA A 316 -8.25 -21.40 -0.38
C ALA A 316 -8.68 -20.42 0.73
N SER A 317 -8.46 -19.12 0.54
CA SER A 317 -8.78 -18.10 1.55
C SER A 317 -10.28 -18.01 1.82
N PRO A 318 -10.72 -17.99 3.08
CA PRO A 318 -12.12 -17.79 3.44
C PRO A 318 -12.57 -16.33 3.32
N GLN A 319 -11.63 -15.38 3.37
CA GLN A 319 -11.89 -13.93 3.35
C GLN A 319 -11.56 -13.33 1.99
N HIS A 320 -12.42 -12.43 1.54
CA HIS A 320 -12.27 -11.68 0.30
C HIS A 320 -11.63 -10.32 0.58
N MET A 321 -10.30 -10.27 0.64
CA MET A 321 -9.53 -9.03 0.85
C MET A 321 -8.61 -8.76 -0.34
N GLU A 322 -8.82 -7.63 -1.01
CA GLU A 322 -8.07 -7.26 -2.23
C GLU A 322 -6.57 -7.09 -1.95
N ASP A 323 -6.22 -6.58 -0.77
CA ASP A 323 -4.84 -6.34 -0.34
C ASP A 323 -4.01 -7.62 -0.33
N ASN A 324 -4.62 -8.79 -0.13
CA ASN A 324 -3.91 -10.07 -0.19
C ASN A 324 -3.31 -10.37 -1.58
N LEU A 325 -3.77 -9.68 -2.65
CA LEU A 325 -3.15 -9.79 -3.98
C LEU A 325 -1.70 -9.31 -4.02
N MET A 326 -1.25 -8.55 -3.02
CA MET A 326 0.17 -8.17 -2.88
C MET A 326 1.10 -9.39 -2.77
N LEU A 327 0.60 -10.54 -2.28
CA LEU A 327 1.36 -11.79 -2.19
C LEU A 327 1.86 -12.27 -3.56
N LEU A 328 1.16 -11.91 -4.64
CA LEU A 328 1.52 -12.28 -6.02
C LEU A 328 2.39 -11.22 -6.72
N LEU A 329 2.52 -9.99 -6.19
CA LEU A 329 3.23 -8.90 -6.86
C LEU A 329 4.71 -9.20 -7.16
N PRO A 330 5.54 -9.72 -6.23
CA PRO A 330 6.96 -9.92 -6.50
C PRO A 330 7.24 -10.78 -7.75
N PRO A 331 6.67 -11.98 -7.91
CA PRO A 331 6.92 -12.80 -9.11
C PRO A 331 6.27 -12.23 -10.36
N LEU A 332 5.08 -11.60 -10.27
CA LEU A 332 4.42 -10.96 -11.43
C LEU A 332 5.26 -9.81 -11.97
N VAL A 333 5.76 -8.96 -11.09
CA VAL A 333 6.61 -7.81 -11.45
C VAL A 333 7.93 -8.26 -12.08
N LEU A 334 8.59 -9.28 -11.51
CA LEU A 334 9.84 -9.81 -12.08
C LEU A 334 9.58 -10.43 -13.45
N ALA A 335 8.59 -11.29 -13.59
CA ALA A 335 8.23 -11.92 -14.85
C ALA A 335 7.84 -10.88 -15.92
N ALA A 336 7.06 -9.87 -15.56
CA ALA A 336 6.71 -8.76 -16.44
C ALA A 336 7.94 -8.01 -16.96
N ALA A 337 8.91 -7.75 -16.07
CA ALA A 337 10.14 -7.04 -16.41
C ALA A 337 11.08 -7.85 -17.30
N ALA A 338 11.04 -9.18 -17.21
CA ALA A 338 12.01 -10.08 -17.87
C ALA A 338 12.03 -9.93 -19.39
N GLN A 339 10.88 -9.76 -20.03
CA GLN A 339 10.76 -9.68 -21.49
C GLN A 339 10.01 -8.44 -22.00
N ALA A 340 9.88 -7.39 -21.19
CA ALA A 340 9.18 -6.16 -21.60
C ALA A 340 9.75 -5.55 -22.90
N ASP A 341 11.07 -5.58 -23.10
CA ASP A 341 11.71 -5.09 -24.32
C ASP A 341 11.43 -5.95 -25.58
N GLN A 342 10.95 -7.16 -25.40
CA GLN A 342 10.70 -8.13 -26.48
C GLN A 342 9.22 -8.18 -26.89
N LEU A 343 8.38 -7.28 -26.35
CA LEU A 343 7.00 -7.14 -26.80
C LEU A 343 6.96 -6.88 -28.32
N ARG A 344 6.03 -7.54 -29.00
CA ARG A 344 5.77 -7.28 -30.42
C ARG A 344 5.41 -5.81 -30.61
N ARG A 345 5.88 -5.19 -31.70
CA ARG A 345 5.66 -3.76 -31.97
C ARG A 345 4.18 -3.35 -31.84
N GLY A 346 3.26 -4.15 -32.39
CA GLY A 346 1.82 -3.90 -32.28
C GLY A 346 1.32 -3.94 -30.83
N ALA A 347 1.75 -4.93 -30.03
CA ALA A 347 1.37 -5.02 -28.61
C ALA A 347 1.95 -3.87 -27.79
N ALA A 348 3.21 -3.49 -28.02
CA ALA A 348 3.82 -2.33 -27.36
C ALA A 348 3.14 -1.02 -27.75
N ALA A 349 2.79 -0.84 -29.03
CA ALA A 349 2.07 0.34 -29.51
C ALA A 349 0.66 0.40 -28.94
N PHE A 350 -0.08 -0.72 -28.92
CA PHE A 350 -1.41 -0.79 -28.31
C PHE A 350 -1.37 -0.46 -26.81
N PHE A 351 -0.44 -1.07 -26.07
CA PHE A 351 -0.30 -0.83 -24.65
C PHE A 351 0.04 0.64 -24.35
N ASN A 352 0.95 1.23 -25.14
CA ASN A 352 1.29 2.65 -25.02
C ASN A 352 0.10 3.55 -25.33
N TRP A 353 -0.61 3.28 -26.43
CA TRP A 353 -1.81 4.04 -26.81
C TRP A 353 -2.89 3.93 -25.74
N PHE A 354 -3.15 2.70 -25.25
CA PHE A 354 -4.12 2.48 -24.18
C PHE A 354 -3.78 3.30 -22.92
N GLY A 355 -2.51 3.31 -22.49
CA GLY A 355 -2.06 4.12 -21.36
C GLY A 355 -2.24 5.62 -21.59
N ILE A 356 -1.89 6.12 -22.78
CA ILE A 356 -2.05 7.54 -23.12
C ILE A 356 -3.53 7.94 -23.09
N MET A 357 -4.40 7.13 -23.70
CA MET A 357 -5.83 7.42 -23.72
C MET A 357 -6.46 7.35 -22.32
N THR A 358 -6.10 6.32 -21.54
CA THR A 358 -6.61 6.17 -20.17
C THR A 358 -6.20 7.33 -19.28
N PHE A 359 -4.90 7.59 -19.18
CA PHE A 359 -4.40 8.63 -18.27
C PHE A 359 -4.61 10.03 -18.81
N GLY A 360 -4.59 10.23 -20.12
CA GLY A 360 -4.94 11.49 -20.74
C GLY A 360 -6.40 11.88 -20.51
N SER A 361 -7.33 10.94 -20.70
CA SER A 361 -8.75 11.17 -20.42
C SER A 361 -9.00 11.42 -18.93
N LEU A 362 -8.33 10.66 -18.05
CA LEU A 362 -8.46 10.84 -16.61
C LEU A 362 -7.87 12.19 -16.16
N ALA A 363 -6.70 12.58 -16.66
CA ALA A 363 -6.10 13.89 -16.37
C ALA A 363 -7.01 15.04 -16.85
N LEU A 364 -7.56 14.92 -18.06
CA LEU A 364 -8.54 15.89 -18.57
C LEU A 364 -9.77 15.96 -17.65
N PHE A 365 -10.30 14.82 -17.22
CA PHE A 365 -11.44 14.76 -16.30
C PHE A 365 -11.11 15.43 -14.95
N VAL A 366 -9.91 15.21 -14.41
CA VAL A 366 -9.48 15.84 -13.15
C VAL A 366 -9.38 17.36 -13.33
N TRP A 367 -8.82 17.86 -14.43
CA TRP A 367 -8.79 19.29 -14.71
C TRP A 367 -10.19 19.88 -14.88
N LEU A 368 -11.07 19.23 -15.64
CA LEU A 368 -12.47 19.67 -15.78
C LEU A 368 -13.21 19.67 -14.44
N GLY A 369 -12.97 18.67 -13.60
CA GLY A 369 -13.52 18.60 -12.25
C GLY A 369 -13.03 19.75 -11.38
N PHE A 370 -11.75 20.09 -11.44
CA PHE A 370 -11.19 21.24 -10.72
C PHE A 370 -11.85 22.55 -11.15
N PHE A 371 -12.03 22.78 -12.45
CA PHE A 371 -12.75 23.96 -12.96
C PHE A 371 -14.22 23.94 -12.53
N ALA A 372 -14.86 22.79 -12.55
CA ALA A 372 -16.26 22.66 -12.13
C ALA A 372 -16.46 23.00 -10.65
N MET A 373 -15.59 22.46 -9.76
CA MET A 373 -15.68 22.69 -8.32
C MET A 373 -15.45 24.17 -7.95
N ASN A 374 -14.46 24.81 -8.59
CA ASN A 374 -13.99 26.13 -8.18
C ASN A 374 -14.64 27.28 -8.98
N PHE A 375 -14.93 27.06 -10.26
CA PHE A 375 -15.46 28.10 -11.15
C PHE A 375 -16.89 27.85 -11.65
N GLY A 376 -17.49 26.70 -11.30
CA GLY A 376 -18.87 26.37 -11.68
C GLY A 376 -19.04 25.94 -13.15
N TRP A 377 -17.96 25.68 -13.88
CA TRP A 377 -18.01 25.29 -15.29
C TRP A 377 -17.22 23.99 -15.55
N PRO A 378 -17.81 23.02 -16.26
CA PRO A 378 -19.18 22.95 -16.82
C PRO A 378 -20.25 22.76 -15.72
N ALA A 379 -21.42 23.40 -15.88
CA ALA A 379 -22.46 23.46 -14.86
C ALA A 379 -22.92 22.08 -14.35
N LYS A 380 -23.19 21.12 -15.26
CA LYS A 380 -23.57 19.74 -14.88
C LYS A 380 -22.52 19.02 -14.04
N LEU A 381 -21.24 19.28 -14.29
CA LEU A 381 -20.15 18.68 -13.50
C LEU A 381 -20.03 19.38 -12.14
N ALA A 382 -20.26 20.69 -12.09
CA ALA A 382 -20.28 21.46 -10.84
C ALA A 382 -21.42 21.00 -9.92
N GLU A 383 -22.63 20.79 -10.44
CA GLU A 383 -23.75 20.21 -9.69
C GLU A 383 -23.41 18.81 -9.14
N ARG A 384 -22.76 17.99 -9.96
CA ARG A 384 -22.30 16.67 -9.53
C ARG A 384 -21.23 16.76 -8.44
N ALA A 385 -20.25 17.66 -8.59
CA ALA A 385 -19.22 17.87 -7.59
C ALA A 385 -19.80 18.33 -6.24
N ALA A 386 -20.76 19.25 -6.26
CA ALA A 386 -21.49 19.69 -5.07
C ALA A 386 -22.34 18.57 -4.44
N TYR A 387 -22.96 17.73 -5.25
CA TYR A 387 -23.71 16.57 -4.76
C TYR A 387 -22.83 15.53 -4.04
N PHE A 388 -21.62 15.28 -4.56
CA PHE A 388 -20.69 14.31 -3.97
C PHE A 388 -19.95 14.85 -2.74
N SER A 389 -19.75 16.16 -2.64
CA SER A 389 -19.09 16.80 -1.51
C SER A 389 -19.81 18.11 -1.13
N PRO A 390 -20.98 18.02 -0.46
CA PRO A 390 -21.79 19.17 -0.10
C PRO A 390 -21.12 20.08 0.94
N TYR A 391 -20.12 19.57 1.68
CA TYR A 391 -19.37 20.33 2.68
C TYR A 391 -18.16 21.08 2.09
N TYR A 392 -17.87 20.89 0.80
CA TYR A 392 -16.75 21.57 0.16
C TYR A 392 -17.01 23.07 0.06
N GLN A 393 -16.07 23.85 0.62
CA GLN A 393 -16.01 25.30 0.48
C GLN A 393 -14.94 25.63 -0.56
N ARG A 394 -15.24 26.58 -1.45
CA ARG A 394 -14.30 26.99 -2.50
C ARG A 394 -13.13 27.74 -1.86
N ASP A 395 -12.03 27.05 -1.71
CA ASP A 395 -10.74 27.59 -1.27
C ASP A 395 -9.66 27.02 -2.18
N ILE A 396 -8.98 27.90 -2.91
CA ILE A 396 -7.97 27.49 -3.89
C ILE A 396 -6.60 27.70 -3.28
N ASP A 397 -5.95 26.62 -2.90
CA ASP A 397 -4.52 26.63 -2.61
C ASP A 397 -3.74 26.66 -3.93
N TYR A 398 -3.08 27.78 -4.22
CA TYR A 398 -2.34 27.99 -5.47
C TYR A 398 -1.08 27.13 -5.58
N PHE A 399 -0.46 26.71 -4.48
CA PHE A 399 0.77 25.91 -4.54
C PHE A 399 0.54 24.53 -5.18
N PRO A 400 -0.42 23.69 -4.75
CA PRO A 400 -0.75 22.45 -5.43
C PRO A 400 -1.20 22.64 -6.88
N VAL A 401 -1.91 23.73 -7.18
CA VAL A 401 -2.32 24.04 -8.57
C VAL A 401 -1.11 24.33 -9.46
N ILE A 402 -0.12 25.08 -8.99
CA ILE A 402 1.13 25.33 -9.74
C ILE A 402 1.86 24.01 -9.99
N VAL A 403 1.95 23.13 -8.99
CA VAL A 403 2.55 21.80 -9.14
C VAL A 403 1.82 20.98 -10.22
N ALA A 404 0.49 20.97 -10.22
CA ALA A 404 -0.33 20.27 -11.21
C ALA A 404 -0.11 20.84 -12.64
N VAL A 405 -0.05 22.17 -12.76
CA VAL A 405 0.23 22.88 -14.04
C VAL A 405 1.62 22.52 -14.57
N LEU A 406 2.63 22.34 -13.72
CA LEU A 406 3.96 21.95 -14.15
C LEU A 406 4.06 20.48 -14.55
N PHE A 407 3.40 19.57 -13.81
CA PHE A 407 3.47 18.13 -14.11
C PHE A 407 2.75 17.73 -15.39
N THR A 408 1.63 18.35 -15.71
CA THR A 408 0.84 18.00 -16.90
C THR A 408 1.63 18.15 -18.22
N PRO A 409 2.28 19.29 -18.52
CA PRO A 409 3.09 19.44 -19.73
C PRO A 409 4.32 18.51 -19.74
N VAL A 410 4.96 18.27 -18.60
CA VAL A 410 6.11 17.35 -18.52
C VAL A 410 5.70 15.94 -18.95
N TRP A 411 4.53 15.46 -18.53
CA TRP A 411 4.00 14.18 -18.97
C TRP A 411 3.66 14.18 -20.47
N LEU A 412 3.01 15.23 -20.98
CA LEU A 412 2.71 15.39 -22.41
C LEU A 412 3.99 15.32 -23.25
N LEU A 413 5.06 15.98 -22.84
CA LEU A 413 6.36 15.89 -23.51
C LEU A 413 6.98 14.48 -23.42
N ALA A 414 6.78 13.78 -22.31
CA ALA A 414 7.31 12.43 -22.14
C ALA A 414 6.66 11.41 -23.09
N ILE A 415 5.36 11.53 -23.37
CA ILE A 415 4.62 10.60 -24.24
C ILE A 415 4.79 10.86 -25.74
N THR A 416 5.23 12.07 -26.16
CA THR A 416 5.37 12.45 -27.58
C THR A 416 6.60 11.85 -28.28
N ARG A 417 7.35 10.97 -27.64
CA ARG A 417 8.55 10.36 -28.23
C ARG A 417 8.23 9.44 -29.40
N LYS A 418 8.94 9.61 -30.51
CA LYS A 418 8.65 8.96 -31.82
C LYS A 418 8.80 7.45 -31.88
N TYR A 419 9.61 6.81 -31.01
CA TYR A 419 9.89 5.37 -31.07
C TYR A 419 9.50 4.67 -29.77
N VAL A 420 8.35 4.00 -29.77
CA VAL A 420 7.86 3.26 -28.60
C VAL A 420 8.32 1.80 -28.68
N ARG A 421 9.16 1.39 -27.74
CA ARG A 421 9.48 -0.01 -27.43
C ARG A 421 8.68 -0.45 -26.20
N GLY A 422 8.58 -1.76 -25.96
CA GLY A 422 7.77 -2.31 -24.85
C GLY A 422 8.09 -1.70 -23.48
N ARG A 423 9.37 -1.47 -23.17
CA ARG A 423 9.79 -0.78 -21.95
C ARG A 423 9.32 0.68 -21.90
N GLN A 424 9.31 1.38 -23.04
CA GLN A 424 8.81 2.74 -23.12
C GLN A 424 7.31 2.79 -22.79
N ALA A 425 6.54 1.81 -23.27
CA ALA A 425 5.13 1.69 -22.95
C ALA A 425 4.90 1.48 -21.44
N VAL A 426 5.72 0.62 -20.78
CA VAL A 426 5.69 0.45 -19.31
C VAL A 426 6.05 1.75 -18.58
N THR A 427 7.07 2.49 -19.08
CA THR A 427 7.47 3.77 -18.49
C THR A 427 6.34 4.81 -18.60
N ASN A 428 5.71 4.89 -19.78
CA ASN A 428 4.60 5.82 -20.01
C ASN A 428 3.37 5.47 -19.17
N TRP A 429 3.12 4.17 -18.95
CA TRP A 429 2.08 3.70 -18.03
C TRP A 429 2.36 4.14 -16.59
N ALA A 430 3.54 3.84 -16.05
CA ALA A 430 3.92 4.23 -14.70
C ALA A 430 3.88 5.75 -14.51
N ALA A 431 4.39 6.51 -15.48
CA ALA A 431 4.34 7.97 -15.46
C ALA A 431 2.91 8.52 -15.55
N GLY A 432 2.03 7.87 -16.34
CA GLY A 432 0.63 8.25 -16.44
C GLY A 432 -0.13 8.01 -15.13
N LEU A 433 0.08 6.85 -14.49
CA LEU A 433 -0.51 6.56 -13.19
C LEU A 433 -0.02 7.55 -12.12
N THR A 434 1.28 7.83 -12.10
CA THR A 434 1.88 8.82 -11.17
C THR A 434 1.29 10.21 -11.40
N LEU A 435 1.15 10.65 -12.66
CA LEU A 435 0.51 11.93 -12.99
C LEU A 435 -0.91 11.99 -12.44
N CYS A 436 -1.76 11.02 -12.77
CA CYS A 436 -3.16 11.03 -12.34
C CYS A 436 -3.29 11.02 -10.82
N TRP A 437 -2.46 10.21 -10.13
CA TRP A 437 -2.40 10.21 -8.68
C TRP A 437 -2.02 11.57 -8.11
N SER A 438 -0.95 12.19 -8.65
CA SER A 438 -0.51 13.51 -8.24
C SER A 438 -1.56 14.59 -8.54
N LEU A 439 -2.24 14.55 -9.69
CA LEU A 439 -3.30 15.50 -10.03
C LEU A 439 -4.50 15.38 -9.09
N ILE A 440 -4.92 14.16 -8.76
CA ILE A 440 -6.04 13.94 -7.81
C ILE A 440 -5.67 14.52 -6.44
N LEU A 441 -4.46 14.26 -5.95
CA LEU A 441 -4.03 14.69 -4.62
C LEU A 441 -3.50 16.14 -4.56
N THR A 442 -3.44 16.86 -5.66
CA THR A 442 -3.16 18.29 -5.69
C THR A 442 -4.41 19.12 -5.95
N LEU A 443 -5.22 18.70 -6.94
CA LEU A 443 -6.37 19.48 -7.37
C LEU A 443 -7.67 19.14 -6.63
N PHE A 444 -7.83 17.88 -6.20
CA PHE A 444 -9.07 17.41 -5.57
C PHE A 444 -8.95 17.24 -4.05
N LEU A 445 -7.76 17.47 -3.47
CA LEU A 445 -7.53 17.17 -2.06
C LEU A 445 -8.53 17.84 -1.11
N PRO A 446 -8.79 19.18 -1.17
CA PRO A 446 -9.77 19.82 -0.28
C PRO A 446 -11.20 19.31 -0.49
N TRP A 447 -11.55 18.96 -1.73
CA TRP A 447 -12.84 18.39 -2.06
C TRP A 447 -12.99 16.96 -1.55
N LEU A 448 -11.91 16.16 -1.64
CA LEU A 448 -11.84 14.80 -1.08
C LEU A 448 -11.92 14.81 0.45
N ASP A 449 -11.23 15.74 1.10
CA ASP A 449 -11.31 15.92 2.55
C ASP A 449 -12.75 16.25 2.98
N ALA A 450 -13.41 17.18 2.29
CA ALA A 450 -14.80 17.51 2.58
C ALA A 450 -15.76 16.34 2.35
N ALA A 451 -15.43 15.39 1.44
CA ALA A 451 -16.25 14.23 1.14
C ALA A 451 -15.96 13.02 2.03
N LYS A 452 -14.70 12.81 2.42
CA LYS A 452 -14.23 11.55 3.04
C LYS A 452 -13.84 11.66 4.50
N SER A 453 -13.47 12.87 4.98
CA SER A 453 -13.10 13.11 6.36
C SER A 453 -14.34 13.21 7.26
N TYR A 454 -14.16 12.86 8.53
CA TYR A 454 -15.15 13.11 9.58
C TYR A 454 -15.12 14.55 10.11
N ARG A 455 -14.10 15.35 9.76
CA ARG A 455 -13.96 16.74 10.23
C ARG A 455 -15.20 17.61 9.96
N PRO A 456 -15.78 17.63 8.74
CA PRO A 456 -16.99 18.40 8.47
C PRO A 456 -18.21 17.93 9.28
N VAL A 457 -18.30 16.62 9.52
CA VAL A 457 -19.39 15.99 10.30
C VAL A 457 -19.30 16.44 11.76
N VAL A 458 -18.12 16.31 12.37
CA VAL A 458 -17.87 16.74 13.76
C VAL A 458 -18.11 18.24 13.92
N ARG A 459 -17.57 19.08 13.05
CA ARG A 459 -17.76 20.54 13.12
C ARG A 459 -19.21 20.97 13.02
N ARG A 460 -20.01 20.25 12.21
CA ARG A 460 -21.45 20.54 12.11
C ARG A 460 -22.19 20.20 13.39
N LEU A 461 -21.84 19.10 14.05
CA LEU A 461 -22.44 18.74 15.34
C LEU A 461 -21.97 19.66 16.46
N GLU A 462 -20.72 20.11 16.44
CA GLU A 462 -20.20 21.08 17.39
C GLU A 462 -20.92 22.43 17.37
N ALA A 463 -21.44 22.85 16.23
CA ALA A 463 -22.15 24.13 16.10
C ALA A 463 -23.42 24.20 16.96
N GLU A 464 -23.96 23.04 17.35
CA GLU A 464 -25.16 22.91 18.18
C GLU A 464 -24.83 22.82 19.69
N LEU A 465 -23.52 22.79 20.03
CA LEU A 465 -23.09 22.64 21.42
C LEU A 465 -22.82 23.99 22.11
N PRO A 466 -23.19 24.17 23.38
CA PRO A 466 -22.75 25.33 24.19
C PRO A 466 -21.25 25.31 24.44
N ALA A 467 -20.67 26.47 24.73
CA ALA A 467 -19.22 26.67 24.82
C ALA A 467 -18.50 25.80 25.87
N ASP A 468 -19.20 25.38 26.92
CA ASP A 468 -18.71 24.57 28.05
C ASP A 468 -19.12 23.09 27.97
N ALA A 469 -19.59 22.65 26.80
CA ALA A 469 -20.06 21.27 26.62
C ALA A 469 -18.95 20.23 26.74
N CYS A 470 -19.30 19.08 27.32
CA CYS A 470 -18.53 17.86 27.14
C CYS A 470 -19.40 16.81 26.41
N VAL A 471 -18.78 15.91 25.68
CA VAL A 471 -19.47 14.91 24.88
C VAL A 471 -19.01 13.50 25.30
N SER A 472 -19.95 12.57 25.41
CA SER A 472 -19.65 11.15 25.60
C SER A 472 -19.80 10.43 24.26
N ALA A 473 -18.82 9.59 23.89
CA ALA A 473 -18.85 8.79 22.68
C ALA A 473 -18.33 7.37 22.97
N GLN A 474 -19.18 6.36 22.87
CA GLN A 474 -18.81 4.98 23.14
C GLN A 474 -18.36 4.25 21.85
N HIS A 475 -19.03 4.53 20.73
CA HIS A 475 -18.69 3.89 19.47
C HIS A 475 -17.28 4.31 19.00
N PRO A 476 -16.38 3.38 18.67
CA PRO A 476 -14.98 3.68 18.35
C PRO A 476 -14.81 4.74 17.25
N VAL A 477 -15.52 4.61 16.14
CA VAL A 477 -15.43 5.56 15.00
C VAL A 477 -15.82 6.97 15.41
N VAL A 478 -16.93 7.11 16.18
CA VAL A 478 -17.40 8.42 16.68
C VAL A 478 -16.40 9.01 17.67
N ARG A 479 -15.95 8.18 18.62
CA ARG A 479 -14.95 8.57 19.62
C ARG A 479 -13.67 9.08 18.97
N HIS A 480 -13.11 8.36 18.00
CA HIS A 480 -11.87 8.76 17.33
C HIS A 480 -12.04 9.99 16.46
N ALA A 481 -13.15 10.09 15.71
CA ALA A 481 -13.46 11.29 14.95
C ALA A 481 -13.60 12.52 15.85
N TRP A 482 -14.26 12.35 17.00
CA TRP A 482 -14.41 13.43 17.98
C TRP A 482 -13.08 13.83 18.60
N GLN A 483 -12.27 12.87 19.03
CA GLN A 483 -10.94 13.12 19.61
C GLN A 483 -10.00 13.85 18.67
N GLU A 484 -10.10 13.60 17.36
CA GLU A 484 -9.19 14.18 16.38
C GLU A 484 -9.63 15.56 15.88
N TYR A 485 -10.94 15.77 15.73
CA TYR A 485 -11.44 16.95 15.04
C TYR A 485 -12.24 17.91 15.90
N SER A 486 -12.62 17.49 17.12
CA SER A 486 -13.41 18.30 18.02
C SER A 486 -12.55 19.15 18.96
N ARG A 487 -13.03 20.35 19.27
CA ARG A 487 -12.50 21.21 20.34
C ARG A 487 -13.06 20.86 21.72
N TYR A 488 -14.16 20.09 21.76
CA TYR A 488 -14.81 19.72 23.01
C TYR A 488 -14.23 18.43 23.59
N PRO A 489 -13.99 18.40 24.93
CA PRO A 489 -13.43 17.21 25.56
C PRO A 489 -14.42 16.03 25.54
N LEU A 490 -13.87 14.83 25.46
CA LEU A 490 -14.61 13.61 25.71
C LEU A 490 -14.61 13.26 27.19
N GLY A 491 -15.78 12.81 27.67
CA GLY A 491 -15.96 12.33 29.04
C GLY A 491 -16.99 11.22 29.13
N GLU A 492 -16.97 10.46 30.23
CA GLU A 492 -17.88 9.33 30.40
C GLU A 492 -19.31 9.72 30.75
N ASN A 493 -19.48 10.76 31.59
CA ASN A 493 -20.79 11.20 32.13
C ASN A 493 -21.17 12.61 31.65
N CYS A 494 -21.11 12.84 30.34
CA CYS A 494 -21.49 14.11 29.76
C CYS A 494 -22.98 14.19 29.46
N ARG A 495 -23.53 15.43 29.50
CA ARG A 495 -24.91 15.71 29.10
C ARG A 495 -25.18 15.41 27.63
N PHE A 496 -24.18 15.58 26.79
CA PHE A 496 -24.28 15.33 25.36
C PHE A 496 -23.62 13.99 24.99
N ILE A 497 -24.29 13.21 24.14
CA ILE A 497 -23.84 11.87 23.72
C ILE A 497 -23.80 11.84 22.20
N ALA A 498 -22.66 11.48 21.64
CA ALA A 498 -22.50 11.26 20.20
C ALA A 498 -22.46 9.76 19.90
N THR A 499 -23.33 9.30 18.99
CA THR A 499 -23.44 7.88 18.59
C THR A 499 -23.61 7.76 17.09
N LEU A 500 -23.61 6.53 16.57
CA LEU A 500 -24.14 6.26 15.24
C LEU A 500 -25.68 6.18 15.30
N ARG A 501 -26.34 6.52 14.19
CA ARG A 501 -27.82 6.59 14.11
C ARG A 501 -28.54 5.30 14.50
N HIS A 502 -27.90 4.15 14.30
CA HIS A 502 -28.49 2.85 14.68
C HIS A 502 -28.36 2.53 16.18
N GLU A 503 -27.61 3.35 16.93
CA GLU A 503 -27.43 3.21 18.38
C GLU A 503 -28.31 4.25 19.08
N ALA A 504 -29.59 3.93 19.25
CA ALA A 504 -30.52 4.80 19.97
C ALA A 504 -30.10 4.93 21.44
N VAL A 505 -30.12 6.14 21.96
CA VAL A 505 -29.86 6.42 23.38
C VAL A 505 -31.22 6.56 24.08
N PRO A 506 -31.58 5.64 25.00
CA PRO A 506 -32.81 5.75 25.77
C PRO A 506 -32.85 7.08 26.57
N ASP A 507 -34.01 7.70 26.65
CA ASP A 507 -34.28 8.90 27.46
C ASP A 507 -33.45 10.15 27.05
N ALA A 508 -32.98 10.21 25.78
CA ALA A 508 -32.28 11.36 25.23
C ALA A 508 -32.99 11.91 23.98
N ALA A 509 -32.99 13.23 23.83
CA ALA A 509 -33.53 13.90 22.65
C ALA A 509 -32.47 14.07 21.56
N GLU A 510 -32.80 13.79 20.30
CA GLU A 510 -31.92 14.07 19.16
C GLU A 510 -31.78 15.60 19.02
N LEU A 511 -30.57 16.12 19.16
CA LEU A 511 -30.25 17.53 18.98
C LEU A 511 -29.88 17.83 17.53
N ALA A 512 -28.99 17.02 16.96
CA ALA A 512 -28.52 17.19 15.58
C ALA A 512 -28.04 15.85 15.01
N SER A 513 -28.04 15.77 13.69
CA SER A 513 -27.39 14.65 12.99
C SER A 513 -26.63 15.12 11.76
N ALA A 514 -25.52 14.44 11.47
CA ALA A 514 -24.69 14.70 10.31
C ALA A 514 -24.03 13.39 9.83
N ASN A 515 -23.82 13.26 8.54
CA ASN A 515 -23.18 12.10 7.96
C ASN A 515 -22.14 12.50 6.91
N ARG A 516 -21.18 11.64 6.69
CA ARG A 516 -20.33 11.78 5.50
C ARG A 516 -21.18 11.66 4.24
N PRO A 517 -20.87 12.39 3.18
CA PRO A 517 -21.61 12.31 1.93
C PRO A 517 -21.74 10.86 1.44
N ARG A 518 -22.95 10.41 1.16
CA ARG A 518 -23.33 9.06 0.70
C ARG A 518 -23.22 7.91 1.72
N GLU A 519 -22.60 8.11 2.86
CA GLU A 519 -22.49 7.11 3.92
C GLU A 519 -23.62 7.26 4.94
N LYS A 520 -24.86 6.95 4.50
CA LYS A 520 -26.06 7.11 5.34
C LYS A 520 -26.05 6.22 6.58
N HIS A 521 -25.38 5.07 6.52
CA HIS A 521 -25.27 4.13 7.63
C HIS A 521 -24.31 4.61 8.71
N GLU A 522 -23.40 5.54 8.39
CA GLU A 522 -22.45 6.15 9.30
C GLU A 522 -22.89 7.55 9.77
N ALA A 523 -24.19 7.82 9.83
CA ALA A 523 -24.67 9.09 10.35
C ALA A 523 -24.38 9.20 11.86
N PHE A 524 -23.66 10.26 12.23
CA PHE A 524 -23.44 10.63 13.62
C PHE A 524 -24.67 11.38 14.12
N VAL A 525 -25.11 11.06 15.32
CA VAL A 525 -26.24 11.71 15.98
C VAL A 525 -25.76 12.23 17.32
N LEU A 526 -26.08 13.49 17.59
CA LEU A 526 -25.83 14.15 18.88
C LEU A 526 -27.14 14.14 19.66
N TRP A 527 -27.08 13.53 20.84
CA TRP A 527 -28.20 13.42 21.78
C TRP A 527 -27.97 14.32 22.98
N GLN A 528 -29.03 14.83 23.57
CA GLN A 528 -29.04 15.57 24.83
C GLN A 528 -29.84 14.79 25.86
N ARG A 529 -29.21 14.50 27.00
CA ARG A 529 -29.86 13.97 28.21
C ARG A 529 -30.47 15.09 29.05
#